data_463e24c646bd2f7592181b02ca993112
#
_entry.id   463e24c646bd2f7592181b02ca993112
#
_cell.length_a   1.000
_cell.length_b   1.000
_cell.length_c   1.000
_cell.angle_alpha   90.00
_cell.angle_beta   90.00
_cell.angle_gamma   90.00
#
_symmetry.space_group_name_H-M   'P 1'
#
loop_
_entity.id
_entity.type
_entity.pdbx_description
1 polymer ?
#
loop_
_entity_poly.entity_id
_entity_poly.type
_entity_poly.pdbx_seq_one_letter_code
_entity_poly.pdbx_strand_id
1 'polypeptide(L)'
;LAPLVQGGTGTESELDEQPERMPEKYESGNLNVVGIVGLAAALEHLEETGLSVVEQHLRDRTTELIEGFSGVSGLQLYGPADSARQIGVVSINVGSYDPQEVASILDQAYSIQTRAGLHCAPLMHRALQSVAQGGTLRFSPGWFTTAEDIQAAVQAITEIAESAP
;
A
#
# COMPACT_ATOMS: atom_id res chain seq x y z
N LEU A 1 24.72 9.72 -22.41
CA LEU A 1 24.50 8.35 -21.95
C LEU A 1 24.07 7.48 -23.13
N ALA A 2 24.54 6.24 -23.17
CA ALA A 2 24.08 5.25 -24.15
C ALA A 2 22.69 4.71 -23.72
N PRO A 3 21.78 4.42 -24.67
CA PRO A 3 20.51 3.79 -24.34
C PRO A 3 20.73 2.36 -23.83
N LEU A 4 20.01 1.98 -22.77
CA LEU A 4 20.04 0.60 -22.21
C LEU A 4 19.20 -0.37 -23.02
N VAL A 5 18.15 0.13 -23.68
CA VAL A 5 17.24 -0.65 -24.51
C VAL A 5 17.19 0.04 -25.86
N GLN A 6 17.31 -0.75 -26.91
CA GLN A 6 17.25 -0.29 -28.30
C GLN A 6 16.17 -1.07 -29.08
N GLY A 7 15.53 -0.45 -30.04
CA GLY A 7 14.46 -1.05 -30.81
C GLY A 7 13.72 -0.02 -31.65
N GLY A 8 12.67 -0.46 -32.36
CA GLY A 8 11.88 0.43 -33.17
C GLY A 8 11.28 1.60 -32.39
N THR A 9 11.46 2.82 -32.90
CA THR A 9 10.96 4.06 -32.28
C THR A 9 9.76 4.64 -33.04
N GLY A 10 9.40 4.04 -34.20
CA GLY A 10 8.40 4.58 -35.12
C GLY A 10 8.88 5.78 -35.92
N THR A 11 10.14 6.18 -35.77
CA THR A 11 10.81 7.26 -36.50
C THR A 11 12.14 6.75 -37.05
N GLU A 12 12.64 7.34 -38.16
CA GLU A 12 13.93 7.01 -38.76
C GLU A 12 14.11 5.50 -39.03
N SER A 13 13.04 4.85 -39.51
CA SER A 13 12.99 3.38 -39.72
C SER A 13 13.97 2.85 -40.76
N GLU A 14 14.60 3.72 -41.54
CA GLU A 14 15.65 3.44 -42.52
C GLU A 14 17.05 3.30 -41.88
N LEU A 15 17.20 3.65 -40.61
CA LEU A 15 18.47 3.54 -39.89
C LEU A 15 18.57 2.21 -39.15
N ASP A 16 19.73 1.58 -39.20
CA ASP A 16 20.05 0.36 -38.45
C ASP A 16 20.44 0.65 -36.98
N GLU A 17 20.59 1.92 -36.63
CA GLU A 17 21.02 2.38 -35.32
C GLU A 17 19.90 3.16 -34.60
N GLN A 18 19.95 3.18 -33.25
CA GLN A 18 19.05 3.97 -32.45
C GLN A 18 19.23 5.46 -32.75
N PRO A 19 18.14 6.23 -32.94
CA PRO A 19 18.23 7.67 -33.15
C PRO A 19 18.99 8.40 -32.05
N GLU A 20 19.78 9.39 -32.40
CA GLU A 20 20.48 10.26 -31.43
C GLU A 20 19.57 11.37 -30.89
N ARG A 21 18.44 11.63 -31.56
CA ARG A 21 17.48 12.66 -31.17
C ARG A 21 16.69 12.28 -29.96
N MET A 22 16.43 13.24 -29.10
CA MET A 22 15.53 13.10 -27.93
C MET A 22 14.07 13.38 -28.31
N PRO A 23 13.10 12.66 -27.77
CA PRO A 23 13.23 11.59 -26.75
C PRO A 23 13.54 10.20 -27.34
N GLU A 24 13.47 10.01 -28.62
CA GLU A 24 13.52 8.72 -29.32
C GLU A 24 14.80 7.91 -29.00
N LYS A 25 15.88 8.58 -28.65
CA LYS A 25 17.13 7.93 -28.20
C LYS A 25 16.91 6.96 -27.01
N TYR A 26 15.96 7.25 -26.13
CA TYR A 26 15.71 6.47 -24.92
C TYR A 26 14.34 5.79 -24.91
N GLU A 27 13.48 6.09 -25.88
CA GLU A 27 12.13 5.57 -25.98
C GLU A 27 12.03 4.57 -27.15
N SER A 28 12.38 3.31 -26.88
CA SER A 28 12.20 2.24 -27.85
C SER A 28 10.85 1.54 -27.63
N GLY A 29 10.18 1.17 -28.74
CA GLY A 29 8.88 0.51 -28.73
C GLY A 29 7.70 1.48 -28.66
N ASN A 30 6.51 0.93 -28.44
CA ASN A 30 5.29 1.72 -28.31
C ASN A 30 5.19 2.35 -26.93
N LEU A 31 4.84 3.64 -26.86
CA LEU A 31 4.58 4.33 -25.62
C LEU A 31 3.32 3.76 -24.94
N ASN A 32 3.35 3.66 -23.62
CA ASN A 32 2.17 3.34 -22.80
C ASN A 32 1.24 4.56 -22.69
N VAL A 33 0.61 4.94 -23.80
CA VAL A 33 -0.25 6.13 -23.88
C VAL A 33 -1.37 6.09 -22.86
N VAL A 34 -1.99 4.93 -22.67
CA VAL A 34 -3.09 4.77 -21.69
C VAL A 34 -2.60 5.05 -20.27
N GLY A 35 -1.43 4.50 -19.90
CA GLY A 35 -0.84 4.77 -18.59
C GLY A 35 -0.42 6.22 -18.40
N ILE A 36 0.11 6.86 -19.46
CA ILE A 36 0.50 8.28 -19.42
C ILE A 36 -0.74 9.18 -19.22
N VAL A 37 -1.82 8.93 -19.96
CA VAL A 37 -3.08 9.68 -19.82
C VAL A 37 -3.67 9.48 -18.41
N GLY A 38 -3.67 8.23 -17.90
CA GLY A 38 -4.13 7.95 -16.54
C GLY A 38 -3.30 8.64 -15.47
N LEU A 39 -1.97 8.70 -15.63
CA LEU A 39 -1.08 9.43 -14.74
C LEU A 39 -1.35 10.94 -14.78
N ALA A 40 -1.55 11.52 -15.97
CA ALA A 40 -1.87 12.94 -16.12
C ALA A 40 -3.17 13.29 -15.38
N ALA A 41 -4.24 12.51 -15.59
CA ALA A 41 -5.51 12.70 -14.90
C ALA A 41 -5.40 12.56 -13.37
N ALA A 42 -4.59 11.62 -12.88
CA ALA A 42 -4.33 11.46 -11.46
C ALA A 42 -3.58 12.65 -10.86
N LEU A 43 -2.60 13.21 -11.57
CA LEU A 43 -1.85 14.40 -11.16
C LEU A 43 -2.74 15.64 -11.12
N GLU A 44 -3.59 15.85 -12.14
CA GLU A 44 -4.58 16.93 -12.16
C GLU A 44 -5.53 16.84 -10.97
N HIS A 45 -6.05 15.64 -10.67
CA HIS A 45 -6.91 15.41 -9.51
C HIS A 45 -6.20 15.72 -8.18
N LEU A 46 -4.93 15.31 -8.03
CA LEU A 46 -4.14 15.63 -6.82
C LEU A 46 -3.85 17.12 -6.69
N GLU A 47 -3.61 17.82 -7.80
CA GLU A 47 -3.40 19.27 -7.81
C GLU A 47 -4.68 20.03 -7.42
N GLU A 48 -5.83 19.64 -7.98
CA GLU A 48 -7.15 20.23 -7.66
C GLU A 48 -7.55 19.97 -6.20
N THR A 49 -7.32 18.75 -5.70
CA THR A 49 -7.64 18.35 -4.32
C THR A 49 -6.71 19.03 -3.31
N GLY A 50 -5.43 19.16 -3.66
CA GLY A 50 -4.36 19.63 -2.80
C GLY A 50 -3.72 18.51 -1.97
N LEU A 51 -2.42 18.39 -2.05
CA LEU A 51 -1.65 17.33 -1.36
C LEU A 51 -1.82 17.37 0.17
N SER A 52 -1.96 18.57 0.75
CA SER A 52 -2.19 18.71 2.20
C SER A 52 -3.53 18.15 2.66
N VAL A 53 -4.56 18.21 1.81
CA VAL A 53 -5.88 17.62 2.08
C VAL A 53 -5.78 16.10 2.06
N VAL A 54 -5.09 15.54 1.06
CA VAL A 54 -4.84 14.10 0.96
C VAL A 54 -4.01 13.60 2.14
N GLU A 55 -2.94 14.31 2.50
CA GLU A 55 -2.10 13.97 3.65
C GLU A 55 -2.91 13.97 4.95
N GLN A 56 -3.72 15.00 5.19
CA GLN A 56 -4.54 15.07 6.40
C GLN A 56 -5.56 13.94 6.46
N HIS A 57 -6.25 13.65 5.35
CA HIS A 57 -7.18 12.52 5.27
C HIS A 57 -6.51 11.19 5.63
N LEU A 58 -5.34 10.89 5.05
CA LEU A 58 -4.60 9.67 5.36
C LEU A 58 -4.14 9.62 6.82
N ARG A 59 -3.76 10.76 7.38
CA ARG A 59 -3.38 10.87 8.79
C ARG A 59 -4.55 10.61 9.72
N ASP A 60 -5.74 11.15 9.41
CA ASP A 60 -6.95 10.93 10.19
C ASP A 60 -7.34 9.44 10.17
N ARG A 61 -7.39 8.81 8.99
CA ARG A 61 -7.68 7.36 8.87
C ARG A 61 -6.66 6.49 9.61
N THR A 62 -5.39 6.88 9.56
CA THR A 62 -4.31 6.16 10.29
C THR A 62 -4.47 6.31 11.80
N THR A 63 -4.81 7.51 12.27
CA THR A 63 -5.08 7.78 13.69
C THR A 63 -6.23 6.92 14.20
N GLU A 64 -7.35 6.91 13.48
CA GLU A 64 -8.53 6.11 13.82
C GLU A 64 -8.22 4.60 13.92
N LEU A 65 -7.42 4.06 12.99
CA LEU A 65 -6.96 2.67 13.07
C LEU A 65 -6.09 2.42 14.30
N ILE A 66 -5.11 3.28 14.57
CA ILE A 66 -4.21 3.13 15.73
C ILE A 66 -5.01 3.19 17.03
N GLU A 67 -5.89 4.18 17.18
CA GLU A 67 -6.73 4.35 18.38
C GLU A 67 -7.67 3.15 18.56
N GLY A 68 -8.36 2.74 17.49
CA GLY A 68 -9.25 1.59 17.52
C GLY A 68 -8.55 0.29 17.89
N PHE A 69 -7.39 0.02 17.31
CA PHE A 69 -6.63 -1.19 17.61
C PHE A 69 -5.94 -1.17 18.96
N SER A 70 -5.54 0.00 19.46
CA SER A 70 -4.87 0.11 20.77
C SER A 70 -5.74 -0.35 21.95
N GLY A 71 -7.07 -0.34 21.79
CA GLY A 71 -8.01 -0.79 22.81
C GLY A 71 -8.33 -2.30 22.79
N VAL A 72 -7.88 -3.03 21.75
CA VAL A 72 -8.25 -4.43 21.56
C VAL A 72 -7.29 -5.35 22.31
N SER A 73 -7.82 -6.17 23.22
CA SER A 73 -7.02 -7.14 23.96
C SER A 73 -6.46 -8.23 23.04
N GLY A 74 -5.24 -8.66 23.30
CA GLY A 74 -4.58 -9.72 22.51
C GLY A 74 -4.04 -9.24 21.16
N LEU A 75 -4.06 -7.92 20.88
CA LEU A 75 -3.57 -7.36 19.64
C LEU A 75 -2.17 -6.76 19.82
N GLN A 76 -1.25 -7.07 18.93
CA GLN A 76 0.06 -6.46 18.87
C GLN A 76 0.11 -5.46 17.72
N LEU A 77 0.28 -4.18 18.05
CA LEU A 77 0.50 -3.10 17.08
C LEU A 77 1.99 -2.91 16.84
N TYR A 78 2.40 -2.80 15.57
CA TYR A 78 3.78 -2.58 15.16
C TYR A 78 3.99 -1.15 14.65
N GLY A 79 5.13 -0.59 14.99
CA GLY A 79 5.50 0.78 14.60
C GLY A 79 5.14 1.82 15.67
N PRO A 80 5.33 3.10 15.37
CA PRO A 80 5.00 4.17 16.29
C PRO A 80 3.47 4.29 16.47
N ALA A 81 3.01 4.47 17.72
CA ALA A 81 1.61 4.75 18.01
C ALA A 81 1.23 6.24 17.75
N ASP A 82 1.93 6.89 16.84
CA ASP A 82 1.77 8.29 16.47
C ASP A 82 1.63 8.39 14.95
N SER A 83 0.46 8.75 14.48
CA SER A 83 0.15 8.90 13.05
C SER A 83 1.01 9.97 12.35
N ALA A 84 1.52 10.97 13.10
CA ALA A 84 2.44 11.97 12.56
C ALA A 84 3.80 11.38 12.11
N ARG A 85 4.11 10.17 12.58
CA ARG A 85 5.35 9.43 12.28
C ARG A 85 5.13 8.23 11.37
N GLN A 86 3.95 8.10 10.77
CA GLN A 86 3.56 7.01 9.88
C GLN A 86 3.11 7.55 8.50
N ILE A 87 3.10 6.69 7.52
CA ILE A 87 2.78 7.01 6.11
C ILE A 87 1.46 6.35 5.64
N GLY A 88 0.48 6.18 6.52
CA GLY A 88 -0.79 5.53 6.15
C GLY A 88 -0.71 4.01 6.09
N VAL A 89 0.16 3.39 6.90
CA VAL A 89 0.30 1.94 7.00
C VAL A 89 0.23 1.52 8.45
N VAL A 90 -0.70 0.63 8.81
CA VAL A 90 -0.83 0.08 10.16
C VAL A 90 -0.68 -1.43 10.09
N SER A 91 0.27 -1.98 10.85
CA SER A 91 0.56 -3.41 10.91
C SER A 91 0.26 -3.96 12.29
N ILE A 92 -0.44 -5.10 12.33
CA ILE A 92 -0.85 -5.76 13.57
C ILE A 92 -0.63 -7.28 13.50
N ASN A 93 -0.64 -7.91 14.68
CA ASN A 93 -0.93 -9.35 14.83
C ASN A 93 -2.02 -9.54 15.88
N VAL A 94 -2.82 -10.60 15.73
CA VAL A 94 -3.97 -10.92 16.57
C VAL A 94 -3.69 -12.23 17.31
N GLY A 95 -3.43 -12.16 18.61
CA GLY A 95 -3.18 -13.33 19.44
C GLY A 95 -2.14 -14.28 18.85
N SER A 96 -2.50 -15.55 18.76
CA SER A 96 -1.68 -16.61 18.16
C SER A 96 -2.04 -16.92 16.70
N TYR A 97 -2.97 -16.20 16.08
CA TYR A 97 -3.36 -16.41 14.68
C TYR A 97 -2.22 -16.14 13.72
N ASP A 98 -2.15 -16.96 12.67
CA ASP A 98 -1.34 -16.63 11.50
C ASP A 98 -1.95 -15.41 10.79
N PRO A 99 -1.15 -14.39 10.43
CA PRO A 99 -1.66 -13.22 9.69
C PRO A 99 -2.39 -13.55 8.39
N GLN A 100 -2.03 -14.64 7.71
CA GLN A 100 -2.72 -15.11 6.50
C GLN A 100 -4.14 -15.61 6.81
N GLU A 101 -4.29 -16.29 7.95
CA GLU A 101 -5.60 -16.76 8.41
C GLU A 101 -6.52 -15.58 8.71
N VAL A 102 -6.04 -14.59 9.47
CA VAL A 102 -6.81 -13.37 9.77
C VAL A 102 -7.16 -12.62 8.48
N ALA A 103 -6.24 -12.48 7.53
CA ALA A 103 -6.52 -11.86 6.24
C ALA A 103 -7.63 -12.59 5.47
N SER A 104 -7.62 -13.93 5.49
CA SER A 104 -8.64 -14.76 4.85
C SER A 104 -10.01 -14.59 5.51
N ILE A 105 -10.07 -14.53 6.84
CA ILE A 105 -11.31 -14.29 7.59
C ILE A 105 -11.88 -12.91 7.23
N LEU A 106 -11.04 -11.87 7.24
CA LEU A 106 -11.43 -10.50 6.91
C LEU A 106 -12.02 -10.41 5.50
N ASP A 107 -11.37 -11.03 4.51
CA ASP A 107 -11.84 -11.03 3.12
C ASP A 107 -13.18 -11.77 2.97
N GLN A 108 -13.28 -12.98 3.53
CA GLN A 108 -14.44 -13.86 3.32
C GLN A 108 -15.67 -13.46 4.15
N ALA A 109 -15.48 -13.06 5.42
CA ALA A 109 -16.58 -12.80 6.34
C ALA A 109 -16.98 -11.31 6.39
N TYR A 110 -16.01 -10.41 6.17
CA TYR A 110 -16.22 -8.97 6.35
C TYR A 110 -16.02 -8.17 5.06
N SER A 111 -15.58 -8.80 3.96
CA SER A 111 -15.24 -8.14 2.69
C SER A 111 -14.16 -7.05 2.86
N ILE A 112 -13.25 -7.23 3.80
CA ILE A 112 -12.14 -6.31 4.09
C ILE A 112 -10.85 -6.92 3.55
N GLN A 113 -10.27 -6.27 2.55
CA GLN A 113 -9.03 -6.73 1.92
C GLN A 113 -7.81 -6.14 2.63
N THR A 114 -6.94 -7.01 3.10
CA THR A 114 -5.70 -6.67 3.78
C THR A 114 -4.53 -7.45 3.17
N ARG A 115 -3.32 -7.11 3.55
CA ARG A 115 -2.15 -7.88 3.14
C ARG A 115 -1.48 -8.51 4.35
N ALA A 116 -1.23 -9.82 4.28
CA ALA A 116 -0.50 -10.57 5.31
C ALA A 116 0.90 -10.99 4.83
N GLY A 117 1.80 -11.25 5.77
CA GLY A 117 3.13 -11.80 5.54
C GLY A 117 4.27 -10.81 5.72
N LEU A 118 5.37 -11.04 5.00
CA LEU A 118 6.62 -10.28 5.16
C LEU A 118 6.69 -8.98 4.35
N HIS A 119 5.67 -8.65 3.55
CA HIS A 119 5.54 -7.40 2.78
C HIS A 119 6.75 -7.03 1.92
N CYS A 120 7.52 -8.03 1.43
CA CYS A 120 8.79 -7.85 0.73
C CYS A 120 9.86 -7.11 1.57
N ALA A 121 9.75 -7.13 2.90
CA ALA A 121 10.61 -6.42 3.85
C ALA A 121 11.19 -7.36 4.93
N PRO A 122 11.89 -8.45 4.58
CA PRO A 122 12.34 -9.47 5.54
C PRO A 122 13.26 -8.92 6.63
N LEU A 123 14.04 -7.89 6.33
CA LEU A 123 14.92 -7.26 7.32
C LEU A 123 14.12 -6.50 8.39
N MET A 124 13.04 -5.82 7.99
CA MET A 124 12.13 -5.15 8.91
C MET A 124 11.47 -6.18 9.85
N HIS A 125 10.95 -7.29 9.30
CA HIS A 125 10.30 -8.32 10.10
C HIS A 125 11.27 -9.04 11.06
N ARG A 126 12.57 -9.16 10.72
CA ARG A 126 13.61 -9.60 11.66
C ARG A 126 13.79 -8.61 12.79
N ALA A 127 13.88 -7.31 12.50
CA ALA A 127 14.01 -6.27 13.51
C ALA A 127 12.79 -6.18 14.45
N LEU A 128 11.58 -6.38 13.91
CA LEU A 128 10.31 -6.43 14.65
C LEU A 128 10.05 -7.77 15.34
N GLN A 129 10.90 -8.79 15.12
CA GLN A 129 10.77 -10.15 15.65
C GLN A 129 9.45 -10.85 15.24
N SER A 130 8.85 -10.46 14.13
CA SER A 130 7.57 -10.99 13.63
C SER A 130 7.71 -12.12 12.61
N VAL A 131 8.94 -12.52 12.25
CA VAL A 131 9.18 -13.59 11.27
C VAL A 131 8.61 -14.94 11.74
N ALA A 132 8.75 -15.26 13.02
CA ALA A 132 8.26 -16.51 13.60
C ALA A 132 6.72 -16.64 13.57
N GLN A 133 6.01 -15.51 13.50
CA GLN A 133 4.56 -15.41 13.39
C GLN A 133 4.08 -15.33 11.93
N GLY A 134 4.95 -15.56 10.95
CA GLY A 134 4.59 -15.44 9.52
C GLY A 134 4.58 -14.01 8.98
N GLY A 135 5.06 -13.04 9.74
CA GLY A 135 5.02 -11.61 9.40
C GLY A 135 3.97 -10.83 10.16
N THR A 136 3.24 -9.95 9.48
CA THR A 136 2.15 -9.14 10.06
C THR A 136 0.97 -9.03 9.11
N LEU A 137 -0.19 -8.72 9.65
CA LEU A 137 -1.34 -8.23 8.91
C LEU A 137 -1.22 -6.71 8.75
N ARG A 138 -1.38 -6.20 7.51
CA ARG A 138 -1.20 -4.80 7.18
C ARG A 138 -2.48 -4.18 6.63
N PHE A 139 -2.89 -3.08 7.23
CA PHE A 139 -3.90 -2.17 6.73
C PHE A 139 -3.23 -1.00 6.01
N SER A 140 -3.79 -0.59 4.90
CA SER A 140 -3.24 0.49 4.06
C SER A 140 -4.39 1.38 3.58
N PRO A 141 -4.92 2.27 4.45
CA PRO A 141 -5.96 3.20 4.05
C PRO A 141 -5.45 4.11 2.92
N GLY A 142 -6.32 4.36 1.95
CA GLY A 142 -6.07 5.22 0.81
C GLY A 142 -6.98 6.45 0.80
N TRP A 143 -6.88 7.26 -0.24
CA TRP A 143 -7.70 8.46 -0.42
C TRP A 143 -9.22 8.19 -0.38
N PHE A 144 -9.65 7.05 -0.86
CA PHE A 144 -11.05 6.65 -0.91
C PHE A 144 -11.53 5.89 0.34
N THR A 145 -10.66 5.62 1.31
CA THR A 145 -11.04 4.94 2.56
C THR A 145 -11.83 5.90 3.44
N THR A 146 -13.03 5.50 3.84
CA THR A 146 -13.93 6.29 4.69
C THR A 146 -13.72 5.99 6.18
N ALA A 147 -14.32 6.80 7.05
CA ALA A 147 -14.33 6.54 8.49
C ALA A 147 -15.13 5.27 8.82
N GLU A 148 -16.18 5.01 8.08
CA GLU A 148 -17.02 3.81 8.20
C GLU A 148 -16.23 2.54 7.86
N ASP A 149 -15.36 2.60 6.84
CA ASP A 149 -14.47 1.48 6.49
C ASP A 149 -13.49 1.19 7.65
N ILE A 150 -12.97 2.23 8.28
CA ILE A 150 -12.09 2.09 9.44
C ILE A 150 -12.83 1.48 10.64
N GLN A 151 -14.03 1.95 10.93
CA GLN A 151 -14.87 1.41 12.01
C GLN A 151 -15.19 -0.07 11.77
N ALA A 152 -15.55 -0.43 10.54
CA ALA A 152 -15.80 -1.82 10.16
C ALA A 152 -14.55 -2.69 10.35
N ALA A 153 -13.37 -2.19 9.99
CA ALA A 153 -12.10 -2.91 10.18
C ALA A 153 -11.76 -3.11 11.66
N VAL A 154 -11.96 -2.09 12.49
CA VAL A 154 -11.72 -2.17 13.93
C VAL A 154 -12.69 -3.15 14.58
N GLN A 155 -13.98 -3.10 14.22
CA GLN A 155 -14.98 -4.03 14.73
C GLN A 155 -14.64 -5.47 14.33
N ALA A 156 -14.33 -5.74 13.07
CA ALA A 156 -13.99 -7.08 12.60
C ALA A 156 -12.77 -7.66 13.32
N ILE A 157 -11.72 -6.87 13.51
CA ILE A 157 -10.53 -7.29 14.27
C ILE A 157 -10.86 -7.54 15.74
N THR A 158 -11.73 -6.75 16.34
CA THR A 158 -12.17 -6.96 17.73
C THR A 158 -12.90 -8.30 17.88
N GLU A 159 -13.85 -8.61 16.98
CA GLU A 159 -14.59 -9.88 16.99
C GLU A 159 -13.66 -11.09 16.76
N ILE A 160 -12.68 -10.97 15.87
CA ILE A 160 -11.67 -12.02 15.64
C ILE A 160 -10.79 -12.20 16.88
N ALA A 161 -10.37 -11.12 17.53
CA ALA A 161 -9.53 -11.18 18.73
C ALA A 161 -10.27 -11.81 19.92
N GLU A 162 -11.55 -11.53 20.09
CA GLU A 162 -12.40 -12.14 21.13
C GLU A 162 -12.64 -13.64 20.91
N SER A 163 -12.58 -14.09 19.66
CA SER A 163 -12.71 -15.52 19.30
C SER A 163 -11.38 -16.27 19.30
N ALA A 164 -10.27 -15.59 19.58
CA ALA A 164 -8.95 -16.20 19.61
C ALA A 164 -8.82 -17.26 20.72
N PRO A 165 -8.24 -18.42 20.42
CA PRO A 165 -8.07 -19.52 21.38
C PRO A 165 -7.03 -19.21 22.48
#